data_ee75a399857d225dfd55af5882a8806d
#
_entry.id   ee75a399857d225dfd55af5882a8806d
#
_cell.length_a   1.000
_cell.length_b   1.000
_cell.length_c   1.000
_cell.angle_alpha   90.00
_cell.angle_beta   90.00
_cell.angle_gamma   90.00
#
_symmetry.space_group_name_H-M   'P 1'
#
loop_
_entity.id
_entity.type
_entity.pdbx_description
1 polymer ?
#
loop_
_entity_poly.entity_id
_entity_poly.type
_entity_poly.pdbx_seq_one_letter_code
_entity_poly.pdbx_strand_id
1 'polypeptide(L)'
;MDPMQLFEDKSHLIERMLEKAKEGDRRAQKAIYDALADKMFALCIRYMGDRDTAEDVLQDGFVTLFAKLDTYSGDGSFEGWARKIFVNTALMSLRKNDVLKESEDVDSARAVSSEAPSAIQNLGYKELCRMISELPAGFRTVFNLYVVEGLSHQDIAEALGISVNTSRSQLLRARAMLQAKIKEREK
;
A
#
# COMPACT_ATOMS: atom_id res chain seq x y z
N MET A 1 1.51 -11.07 -33.01
CA MET A 1 0.72 -9.97 -32.39
C MET A 1 1.73 -9.09 -31.68
N ASP A 2 1.83 -7.84 -32.09
CA ASP A 2 2.84 -6.89 -31.60
C ASP A 2 2.59 -6.58 -30.11
N PRO A 3 3.59 -6.68 -29.22
CA PRO A 3 3.46 -6.31 -27.82
C PRO A 3 2.92 -4.89 -27.60
N MET A 4 3.26 -3.94 -28.47
CA MET A 4 2.75 -2.57 -28.40
C MET A 4 1.22 -2.50 -28.65
N GLN A 5 0.68 -3.25 -29.60
CA GLN A 5 -0.76 -3.32 -29.84
C GLN A 5 -1.55 -3.90 -28.65
N LEU A 6 -0.96 -4.86 -27.93
CA LEU A 6 -1.55 -5.42 -26.70
C LEU A 6 -1.62 -4.42 -25.54
N PHE A 7 -0.67 -3.48 -25.47
CA PHE A 7 -0.67 -2.41 -24.47
C PHE A 7 -1.68 -1.30 -24.81
N GLU A 8 -1.79 -0.91 -26.08
CA GLU A 8 -2.78 0.05 -26.55
C GLU A 8 -4.22 -0.47 -26.36
N ASP A 9 -4.48 -1.74 -26.70
CA ASP A 9 -5.79 -2.36 -26.48
C ASP A 9 -6.21 -2.43 -25.00
N LYS A 10 -5.27 -2.70 -24.10
CA LYS A 10 -5.53 -2.70 -22.66
C LYS A 10 -5.80 -1.29 -22.12
N SER A 11 -5.08 -0.28 -22.59
CA SER A 11 -5.28 1.10 -22.18
C SER A 11 -6.66 1.61 -22.58
N HIS A 12 -7.07 1.42 -23.83
CA HIS A 12 -8.40 1.79 -24.32
C HIS A 12 -9.54 0.98 -23.67
N LEU A 13 -9.28 -0.25 -23.28
CA LEU A 13 -10.26 -1.06 -22.54
C LEU A 13 -10.48 -0.49 -21.14
N ILE A 14 -9.40 -0.13 -20.45
CA ILE A 14 -9.47 0.49 -19.13
C ILE A 14 -10.19 1.83 -19.20
N GLU A 15 -9.88 2.69 -20.17
CA GLU A 15 -10.54 3.99 -20.36
C GLU A 15 -12.05 3.84 -20.55
N ARG A 16 -12.50 2.90 -21.41
CA ARG A 16 -13.93 2.64 -21.61
C ARG A 16 -14.61 2.07 -20.36
N MET A 17 -13.90 1.28 -19.56
CA MET A 17 -14.42 0.77 -18.29
C MET A 17 -14.55 1.90 -17.26
N LEU A 18 -13.62 2.85 -17.25
CA LEU A 18 -13.64 3.99 -16.34
C LEU A 18 -14.87 4.88 -16.60
N GLU A 19 -15.14 5.23 -17.86
CA GLU A 19 -16.33 6.04 -18.20
C GLU A 19 -17.62 5.36 -17.78
N LYS A 20 -17.79 4.08 -18.10
CA LYS A 20 -18.97 3.32 -17.65
C LYS A 20 -19.08 3.21 -16.13
N ALA A 21 -17.94 3.05 -15.44
CA ALA A 21 -17.93 2.97 -13.99
C ALA A 21 -18.31 4.31 -13.33
N LYS A 22 -17.94 5.45 -13.93
CA LYS A 22 -18.39 6.80 -13.53
C LYS A 22 -19.90 6.94 -13.70
N GLU A 23 -20.49 6.37 -14.76
CA GLU A 23 -21.93 6.33 -14.98
C GLU A 23 -22.68 5.37 -14.04
N GLY A 24 -21.97 4.67 -13.15
CA GLY A 24 -22.54 3.75 -12.17
C GLY A 24 -22.75 2.32 -12.67
N ASP A 25 -22.16 1.94 -13.82
CA ASP A 25 -22.22 0.55 -14.31
C ASP A 25 -21.51 -0.41 -13.35
N ARG A 26 -22.29 -1.24 -12.67
CA ARG A 26 -21.79 -2.22 -11.69
C ARG A 26 -20.84 -3.26 -12.29
N ARG A 27 -20.98 -3.60 -13.57
CA ARG A 27 -20.09 -4.56 -14.23
C ARG A 27 -18.71 -3.93 -14.48
N ALA A 28 -18.70 -2.67 -14.90
CA ALA A 28 -17.46 -1.92 -15.07
C ALA A 28 -16.75 -1.68 -13.71
N GLN A 29 -17.50 -1.34 -12.66
CA GLN A 29 -16.96 -1.22 -11.30
C GLN A 29 -16.39 -2.55 -10.80
N LYS A 30 -17.09 -3.66 -11.02
CA LYS A 30 -16.59 -4.99 -10.67
C LYS A 30 -15.31 -5.34 -11.42
N ALA A 31 -15.22 -5.03 -12.70
CA ALA A 31 -14.01 -5.29 -13.48
C ALA A 31 -12.80 -4.48 -12.98
N ILE A 32 -13.01 -3.21 -12.57
CA ILE A 32 -11.97 -2.39 -11.92
C ILE A 32 -11.55 -3.00 -10.59
N TYR A 33 -12.50 -3.42 -9.77
CA TYR A 33 -12.23 -4.10 -8.50
C TYR A 33 -11.38 -5.35 -8.74
N ASP A 34 -11.81 -6.26 -9.62
CA ASP A 34 -11.11 -7.51 -9.91
C ASP A 34 -9.67 -7.27 -10.44
N ALA A 35 -9.46 -6.18 -11.19
CA ALA A 35 -8.14 -5.82 -11.71
C ALA A 35 -7.17 -5.27 -10.66
N LEU A 36 -7.69 -4.64 -9.60
CA LEU A 36 -6.88 -3.93 -8.60
C LEU A 36 -6.83 -4.64 -7.25
N ALA A 37 -7.81 -5.48 -6.91
CA ALA A 37 -8.00 -6.00 -5.56
C ALA A 37 -6.75 -6.66 -4.98
N ASP A 38 -6.11 -7.59 -5.70
CA ASP A 38 -4.91 -8.29 -5.21
C ASP A 38 -3.74 -7.33 -4.94
N LYS A 39 -3.52 -6.35 -5.83
CA LYS A 39 -2.44 -5.38 -5.69
C LYS A 39 -2.69 -4.43 -4.52
N MET A 40 -3.92 -3.95 -4.40
CA MET A 40 -4.30 -3.03 -3.33
C MET A 40 -4.36 -3.75 -1.98
N PHE A 41 -4.78 -5.02 -1.94
CA PHE A 41 -4.70 -5.83 -0.74
C PHE A 41 -3.26 -6.03 -0.26
N ALA A 42 -2.34 -6.37 -1.18
CA ALA A 42 -0.92 -6.47 -0.85
C ALA A 42 -0.35 -5.16 -0.30
N LEU A 43 -0.80 -4.01 -0.83
CA LEU A 43 -0.47 -2.69 -0.29
C LEU A 43 -1.04 -2.53 1.13
N CYS A 44 -2.33 -2.83 1.35
CA CYS A 44 -2.96 -2.68 2.65
C CYS A 44 -2.27 -3.55 3.71
N ILE A 45 -1.97 -4.83 3.42
CA ILE A 45 -1.20 -5.71 4.31
C ILE A 45 0.15 -5.08 4.69
N ARG A 46 0.85 -4.50 3.73
CA ARG A 46 2.16 -3.89 3.96
C ARG A 46 2.10 -2.68 4.88
N TYR A 47 0.97 -1.94 4.91
CA TYR A 47 0.78 -0.81 5.83
C TYR A 47 0.19 -1.24 7.18
N MET A 48 -0.81 -2.11 7.18
CA MET A 48 -1.52 -2.51 8.41
C MET A 48 -0.75 -3.55 9.22
N GLY A 49 -0.08 -4.49 8.56
CA GLY A 49 0.67 -5.57 9.21
C GLY A 49 -0.19 -6.78 9.58
N ASP A 50 -1.49 -6.67 9.62
CA ASP A 50 -2.43 -7.76 9.86
C ASP A 50 -3.51 -7.81 8.78
N ARG A 51 -4.13 -8.99 8.65
CA ARG A 51 -5.07 -9.27 7.58
C ARG A 51 -6.41 -8.55 7.77
N ASP A 52 -6.94 -8.60 8.98
CA ASP A 52 -8.29 -8.12 9.27
C ASP A 52 -8.38 -6.61 9.05
N THR A 53 -7.44 -5.86 9.64
CA THR A 53 -7.34 -4.41 9.42
C THR A 53 -7.03 -4.06 7.96
N ALA A 54 -6.25 -4.89 7.26
CA ALA A 54 -5.97 -4.68 5.84
C ALA A 54 -7.21 -4.89 4.96
N GLU A 55 -8.09 -5.84 5.29
CA GLU A 55 -9.36 -6.06 4.59
C GLU A 55 -10.31 -4.87 4.79
N ASP A 56 -10.39 -4.31 5.99
CA ASP A 56 -11.18 -3.10 6.28
C ASP A 56 -10.65 -1.91 5.46
N VAL A 57 -9.34 -1.68 5.48
CA VAL A 57 -8.70 -0.60 4.70
C VAL A 57 -8.88 -0.81 3.19
N LEU A 58 -8.85 -2.05 2.72
CA LEU A 58 -9.12 -2.38 1.31
C LEU A 58 -10.54 -1.97 0.93
N GLN A 59 -11.52 -2.31 1.77
CA GLN A 59 -12.92 -1.98 1.53
C GLN A 59 -13.14 -0.46 1.53
N ASP A 60 -12.63 0.26 2.54
CA ASP A 60 -12.69 1.72 2.62
C ASP A 60 -11.99 2.39 1.43
N GLY A 61 -10.87 1.82 0.99
CA GLY A 61 -10.13 2.26 -0.18
C GLY A 61 -10.95 2.18 -1.46
N PHE A 62 -11.65 1.07 -1.70
CA PHE A 62 -12.54 0.93 -2.87
C PHE A 62 -13.76 1.83 -2.79
N VAL A 63 -14.37 1.99 -1.61
CA VAL A 63 -15.46 2.95 -1.42
C VAL A 63 -15.00 4.36 -1.79
N THR A 64 -13.81 4.76 -1.31
CA THR A 64 -13.22 6.07 -1.61
C THR A 64 -12.87 6.20 -3.09
N LEU A 65 -12.32 5.15 -3.71
CA LEU A 65 -11.95 5.11 -5.11
C LEU A 65 -13.16 5.36 -6.00
N PHE A 66 -14.25 4.60 -5.80
CA PHE A 66 -15.45 4.78 -6.60
C PHE A 66 -16.15 6.11 -6.36
N ALA A 67 -16.15 6.61 -5.12
CA ALA A 67 -16.69 7.93 -4.80
C ALA A 67 -15.90 9.08 -5.45
N LYS A 68 -14.60 8.87 -5.73
CA LYS A 68 -13.71 9.88 -6.34
C LYS A 68 -13.40 9.62 -7.81
N LEU A 69 -14.05 8.65 -8.44
CA LEU A 69 -13.70 8.21 -9.79
C LEU A 69 -13.78 9.34 -10.81
N ASP A 70 -14.72 10.26 -10.64
CA ASP A 70 -14.88 11.46 -11.48
C ASP A 70 -13.70 12.43 -11.39
N THR A 71 -12.91 12.36 -10.32
CA THR A 71 -11.73 13.23 -10.14
C THR A 71 -10.48 12.72 -10.85
N TYR A 72 -10.53 11.55 -11.43
CA TYR A 72 -9.43 11.03 -12.23
C TYR A 72 -9.40 11.72 -13.60
N SER A 73 -8.37 12.56 -13.82
CA SER A 73 -8.20 13.39 -15.03
C SER A 73 -7.65 12.63 -16.25
N GLY A 74 -7.15 11.40 -16.05
CA GLY A 74 -6.40 10.69 -17.09
C GLY A 74 -4.89 10.97 -17.09
N ASP A 75 -4.41 11.88 -16.23
CA ASP A 75 -2.98 12.18 -16.10
C ASP A 75 -2.25 11.08 -15.34
N GLY A 76 -1.39 10.36 -16.04
CA GLY A 76 -0.69 9.19 -15.49
C GLY A 76 -1.54 7.92 -15.45
N SER A 77 -1.00 6.86 -14.83
CA SER A 77 -1.70 5.59 -14.79
C SER A 77 -2.84 5.58 -13.77
N PHE A 78 -3.97 4.99 -14.12
CA PHE A 78 -5.10 4.78 -13.22
C PHE A 78 -4.71 3.98 -11.96
N GLU A 79 -3.86 2.97 -12.12
CA GLU A 79 -3.33 2.20 -10.99
C GLU A 79 -2.52 3.08 -10.02
N GLY A 80 -1.71 4.01 -10.56
CA GLY A 80 -0.94 4.96 -9.73
C GLY A 80 -1.82 5.94 -8.97
N TRP A 81 -2.90 6.43 -9.62
CA TRP A 81 -3.90 7.27 -8.98
C TRP A 81 -4.67 6.51 -7.89
N ALA A 82 -5.14 5.29 -8.19
CA ALA A 82 -5.79 4.42 -7.23
C ALA A 82 -4.87 4.14 -6.03
N ARG A 83 -3.60 3.79 -6.27
CA ARG A 83 -2.60 3.54 -5.23
C ARG A 83 -2.50 4.68 -4.22
N LYS A 84 -2.50 5.94 -4.67
CA LYS A 84 -2.49 7.12 -3.77
C LYS A 84 -3.72 7.16 -2.86
N ILE A 85 -4.88 6.75 -3.36
CA ILE A 85 -6.11 6.65 -2.54
C ILE A 85 -5.92 5.62 -1.44
N PHE A 86 -5.45 4.42 -1.77
CA PHE A 86 -5.25 3.35 -0.78
C PHE A 86 -4.16 3.68 0.25
N VAL A 87 -3.04 4.31 -0.17
CA VAL A 87 -2.03 4.81 0.77
C VAL A 87 -2.65 5.82 1.74
N ASN A 88 -3.40 6.80 1.25
CA ASN A 88 -4.05 7.79 2.10
C ASN A 88 -5.08 7.16 3.05
N THR A 89 -5.88 6.19 2.57
CA THR A 89 -6.84 5.46 3.41
C THR A 89 -6.12 4.70 4.53
N ALA A 90 -5.02 4.02 4.21
CA ALA A 90 -4.19 3.33 5.19
C ALA A 90 -3.61 4.29 6.24
N LEU A 91 -3.07 5.44 5.81
CA LEU A 91 -2.54 6.45 6.73
C LEU A 91 -3.63 7.04 7.63
N MET A 92 -4.83 7.26 7.11
CA MET A 92 -5.98 7.72 7.91
C MET A 92 -6.38 6.69 8.96
N SER A 93 -6.43 5.41 8.61
CA SER A 93 -6.71 4.31 9.54
C SER A 93 -5.67 4.24 10.66
N LEU A 94 -4.38 4.32 10.33
CA LEU A 94 -3.28 4.30 11.30
C LEU A 94 -3.34 5.51 12.27
N ARG A 95 -3.72 6.70 11.78
CA ARG A 95 -3.89 7.89 12.61
C ARG A 95 -5.08 7.77 13.56
N LYS A 96 -6.23 7.27 13.05
CA LYS A 96 -7.45 7.11 13.83
C LYS A 96 -7.24 6.17 15.03
N ASN A 97 -6.42 5.17 14.88
CA ASN A 97 -6.13 4.17 15.89
C ASN A 97 -4.96 4.54 16.83
N ASP A 98 -4.41 5.75 16.73
CA ASP A 98 -3.22 6.25 17.47
C ASP A 98 -1.96 5.34 17.36
N VAL A 99 -1.99 4.35 16.48
CA VAL A 99 -0.94 3.32 16.33
C VAL A 99 0.43 3.92 16.00
N LEU A 100 0.45 5.11 15.39
CA LEU A 100 1.69 5.80 15.05
C LEU A 100 2.35 6.44 16.28
N LYS A 101 1.60 6.77 17.34
CA LYS A 101 2.13 7.34 18.58
C LYS A 101 2.66 6.27 19.52
N GLU A 102 2.02 5.09 19.55
CA GLU A 102 2.45 3.95 20.38
C GLU A 102 3.78 3.35 19.93
N SER A 103 4.22 3.58 18.70
CA SER A 103 5.48 3.06 18.18
C SER A 103 6.73 3.83 18.64
N GLU A 104 6.60 4.85 19.50
CA GLU A 104 7.73 5.45 20.20
C GLU A 104 8.21 4.60 21.39
N ASP A 105 7.32 3.77 21.98
CA ASP A 105 7.62 2.79 23.03
C ASP A 105 7.74 1.38 22.43
N VAL A 106 8.97 0.98 22.15
CA VAL A 106 9.30 -0.29 21.49
C VAL A 106 9.35 -1.42 22.51
N ASP A 107 8.32 -2.25 22.62
CA ASP A 107 8.47 -3.65 23.05
C ASP A 107 7.29 -4.59 22.72
N SER A 108 6.44 -4.29 21.77
CA SER A 108 5.38 -5.22 21.38
C SER A 108 5.44 -5.62 19.91
N ALA A 109 6.38 -6.53 19.59
CA ALA A 109 6.35 -7.27 18.34
C ALA A 109 5.21 -8.31 18.40
N ARG A 110 4.03 -7.95 17.91
CA ARG A 110 3.00 -8.92 17.59
C ARG A 110 3.41 -9.65 16.32
N ALA A 111 3.73 -10.94 16.46
CA ALA A 111 3.95 -11.82 15.33
C ALA A 111 2.64 -12.00 14.56
N VAL A 112 2.59 -11.48 13.35
CA VAL A 112 1.46 -11.66 12.44
C VAL A 112 1.84 -12.65 11.36
N SER A 113 1.18 -13.79 11.35
CA SER A 113 1.24 -14.71 10.22
C SER A 113 0.40 -14.16 9.08
N SER A 114 1.03 -13.50 8.11
CA SER A 114 0.35 -13.07 6.91
C SER A 114 0.60 -14.05 5.77
N GLU A 115 -0.43 -14.79 5.37
CA GLU A 115 -0.44 -15.42 4.06
C GLU A 115 -0.64 -14.32 3.01
N ALA A 116 0.43 -14.00 2.29
CA ALA A 116 0.35 -13.04 1.18
C ALA A 116 -0.43 -13.66 0.00
N PRO A 117 -1.21 -12.84 -0.74
CA PRO A 117 -1.96 -13.32 -1.90
C PRO A 117 -1.10 -14.02 -2.94
N SER A 118 -1.66 -15.01 -3.59
CA SER A 118 -1.02 -15.99 -4.50
C SER A 118 -0.35 -15.40 -5.77
N ALA A 119 -0.51 -14.12 -6.06
CA ALA A 119 -0.08 -13.52 -7.34
C ALA A 119 1.43 -13.15 -7.42
N ILE A 120 2.21 -13.32 -6.35
CA ILE A 120 3.62 -12.90 -6.33
C ILE A 120 4.50 -14.15 -6.50
N GLN A 121 4.96 -14.37 -7.72
CA GLN A 121 5.75 -15.55 -8.11
C GLN A 121 7.20 -15.56 -7.60
N ASN A 122 7.64 -14.59 -6.80
CA ASN A 122 9.00 -14.53 -6.27
C ASN A 122 9.00 -14.81 -4.76
N LEU A 123 9.55 -15.96 -4.35
CA LEU A 123 9.65 -16.36 -2.94
C LEU A 123 10.32 -15.28 -2.08
N GLY A 124 11.36 -14.63 -2.62
CA GLY A 124 12.07 -13.55 -1.94
C GLY A 124 11.23 -12.29 -1.75
N TYR A 125 10.32 -11.96 -2.67
CA TYR A 125 9.45 -10.78 -2.52
C TYR A 125 8.37 -10.99 -1.46
N LYS A 126 7.71 -12.15 -1.45
CA LYS A 126 6.72 -12.50 -0.41
C LYS A 126 7.33 -12.44 0.97
N GLU A 127 8.54 -12.95 1.09
CA GLU A 127 9.30 -12.97 2.32
C GLU A 127 9.67 -11.55 2.79
N LEU A 128 10.14 -10.70 1.89
CA LEU A 128 10.42 -9.30 2.20
C LEU A 128 9.15 -8.55 2.67
N CYS A 129 8.02 -8.77 2.00
CA CYS A 129 6.73 -8.20 2.41
C CYS A 129 6.34 -8.66 3.82
N ARG A 130 6.57 -9.94 4.16
CA ARG A 130 6.34 -10.46 5.50
C ARG A 130 7.23 -9.79 6.54
N MET A 131 8.53 -9.68 6.28
CA MET A 131 9.46 -8.99 7.18
C MET A 131 9.07 -7.52 7.41
N ILE A 132 8.59 -6.83 6.38
CA ILE A 132 8.11 -5.45 6.47
C ILE A 132 6.83 -5.39 7.33
N SER A 133 5.88 -6.31 7.16
CA SER A 133 4.64 -6.34 7.94
C SER A 133 4.88 -6.57 9.44
N GLU A 134 5.97 -7.22 9.80
CA GLU A 134 6.39 -7.48 11.19
C GLU A 134 7.10 -6.29 11.86
N LEU A 135 7.40 -5.21 11.14
CA LEU A 135 7.98 -4.02 11.74
C LEU A 135 6.95 -3.29 12.62
N PRO A 136 7.38 -2.60 13.70
CA PRO A 136 6.52 -1.67 14.42
C PRO A 136 5.87 -0.66 13.48
N ALA A 137 4.62 -0.29 13.73
CA ALA A 137 3.78 0.47 12.80
C ALA A 137 4.43 1.76 12.28
N GLY A 138 5.05 2.57 13.14
CA GLY A 138 5.73 3.81 12.74
C GLY A 138 6.93 3.53 11.82
N PHE A 139 7.76 2.54 12.15
CA PHE A 139 8.92 2.17 11.34
C PHE A 139 8.48 1.61 9.99
N ARG A 140 7.46 0.76 9.99
CA ARG A 140 6.83 0.17 8.80
C ARG A 140 6.27 1.24 7.88
N THR A 141 5.53 2.20 8.44
CA THR A 141 4.90 3.29 7.69
C THR A 141 5.95 4.18 7.03
N VAL A 142 6.95 4.66 7.79
CA VAL A 142 8.01 5.49 7.22
C VAL A 142 8.84 4.73 6.18
N PHE A 143 9.12 3.44 6.41
CA PHE A 143 9.82 2.61 5.44
C PHE A 143 9.03 2.50 4.11
N ASN A 144 7.73 2.22 4.18
CA ASN A 144 6.90 2.12 2.99
C ASN A 144 6.83 3.46 2.23
N LEU A 145 6.59 4.56 2.93
CA LEU A 145 6.48 5.88 2.31
C LEU A 145 7.80 6.31 1.65
N TYR A 146 8.95 6.06 2.29
CA TYR A 146 10.24 6.46 1.74
C TYR A 146 10.75 5.52 0.64
N VAL A 147 10.75 4.19 0.92
CA VAL A 147 11.40 3.22 0.02
C VAL A 147 10.49 2.79 -1.12
N VAL A 148 9.19 2.65 -0.86
CA VAL A 148 8.25 2.11 -1.85
C VAL A 148 7.50 3.21 -2.59
N GLU A 149 7.05 4.26 -1.87
CA GLU A 149 6.32 5.37 -2.48
C GLU A 149 7.27 6.50 -2.95
N GLY A 150 8.53 6.51 -2.53
CA GLY A 150 9.53 7.49 -2.98
C GLY A 150 9.37 8.88 -2.38
N LEU A 151 8.63 9.04 -1.27
CA LEU A 151 8.42 10.33 -0.64
C LEU A 151 9.68 10.83 0.08
N SER A 152 9.89 12.15 0.09
CA SER A 152 10.94 12.77 0.87
C SER A 152 10.64 12.71 2.38
N HIS A 153 11.66 12.82 3.24
CA HIS A 153 11.43 12.91 4.68
C HIS A 153 10.60 14.12 5.08
N GLN A 154 10.59 15.18 4.27
CA GLN A 154 9.77 16.35 4.51
C GLN A 154 8.29 16.06 4.24
N ASP A 155 7.98 15.42 3.10
CA ASP A 155 6.62 15.00 2.75
C ASP A 155 6.07 13.98 3.77
N ILE A 156 6.94 13.05 4.22
CA ILE A 156 6.58 12.06 5.24
C ILE A 156 6.29 12.73 6.58
N ALA A 157 7.10 13.69 6.99
CA ALA A 157 6.93 14.44 8.24
C ALA A 157 5.58 15.19 8.23
N GLU A 158 5.25 15.86 7.13
CA GLU A 158 3.96 16.53 6.93
C GLU A 158 2.81 15.51 6.92
N ALA A 159 2.94 14.45 6.12
CA ALA A 159 1.92 13.41 6.01
C ALA A 159 1.61 12.70 7.33
N LEU A 160 2.59 12.49 8.20
CA LEU A 160 2.43 11.76 9.47
C LEU A 160 2.29 12.68 10.69
N GLY A 161 2.53 13.98 10.57
CA GLY A 161 2.53 14.92 11.70
C GLY A 161 3.72 14.70 12.66
N ILE A 162 4.87 14.25 12.16
CA ILE A 162 6.10 14.00 12.92
C ILE A 162 7.21 14.95 12.49
N SER A 163 8.33 14.98 13.23
CA SER A 163 9.50 15.76 12.78
C SER A 163 10.25 15.05 11.64
N VAL A 164 10.96 15.82 10.81
CA VAL A 164 11.86 15.26 9.78
C VAL A 164 12.93 14.35 10.39
N ASN A 165 13.41 14.70 11.59
CA ASN A 165 14.39 13.88 12.33
C ASN A 165 13.78 12.57 12.82
N THR A 166 12.51 12.58 13.29
CA THR A 166 11.76 11.36 13.63
C THR A 166 11.63 10.46 12.41
N SER A 167 11.25 11.00 11.25
CA SER A 167 11.16 10.23 10.01
C SER A 167 12.51 9.57 9.64
N ARG A 168 13.62 10.31 9.75
CA ARG A 168 14.97 9.75 9.49
C ARG A 168 15.34 8.65 10.47
N SER A 169 15.10 8.85 11.76
CA SER A 169 15.44 7.87 12.79
C SER A 169 14.59 6.60 12.69
N GLN A 170 13.30 6.73 12.37
CA GLN A 170 12.41 5.59 12.14
C GLN A 170 12.84 4.77 10.92
N LEU A 171 13.25 5.43 9.81
CA LEU A 171 13.77 4.73 8.64
C LEU A 171 15.07 3.97 8.97
N LEU A 172 15.97 4.58 9.72
CA LEU A 172 17.23 3.94 10.14
C LEU A 172 16.93 2.67 10.98
N ARG A 173 16.04 2.77 11.95
CA ARG A 173 15.63 1.62 12.79
C ARG A 173 14.93 0.54 11.97
N ALA A 174 14.02 0.91 11.07
CA ALA A 174 13.37 -0.04 10.16
C ALA A 174 14.40 -0.85 9.34
N ARG A 175 15.38 -0.16 8.75
CA ARG A 175 16.47 -0.82 7.99
C ARG A 175 17.31 -1.75 8.85
N ALA A 176 17.69 -1.32 10.06
CA ALA A 176 18.47 -2.15 10.98
C ALA A 176 17.72 -3.44 11.38
N MET A 177 16.42 -3.33 11.67
CA MET A 177 15.58 -4.50 11.99
C MET A 177 15.45 -5.46 10.80
N LEU A 178 15.23 -4.95 9.59
CA LEU A 178 15.15 -5.78 8.38
C LEU A 178 16.49 -6.48 8.10
N GLN A 179 17.61 -5.77 8.24
CA GLN A 179 18.94 -6.35 8.07
C GLN A 179 19.23 -7.46 9.09
N ALA A 180 18.82 -7.28 10.36
CA ALA A 180 18.95 -8.31 11.38
C ALA A 180 18.16 -9.58 11.01
N LYS A 181 16.88 -9.42 10.62
CA LYS A 181 16.03 -10.53 10.18
C LYS A 181 16.59 -11.30 8.97
N ILE A 182 17.15 -10.58 8.00
CA ILE A 182 17.79 -11.22 6.82
C ILE A 182 19.00 -12.05 7.25
N LYS A 183 19.89 -11.49 8.10
CA LYS A 183 21.09 -12.19 8.59
C LYS A 183 20.79 -13.43 9.44
N GLU A 184 19.70 -13.42 10.20
CA GLU A 184 19.27 -14.57 11.00
C GLU A 184 18.84 -15.76 10.14
N ARG A 185 18.38 -15.51 8.91
CA ARG A 185 17.93 -16.54 7.98
C ARG A 185 19.02 -17.12 7.08
N GLU A 186 20.10 -16.38 6.91
CA GLU A 186 21.26 -16.84 6.15
C GLU A 186 22.16 -17.79 6.97
N LYS A 187 21.83 -17.99 8.26
CA LYS A 187 22.50 -18.94 9.18
C LYS A 187 21.76 -20.28 9.25
#